data_5ff8d41d40a01c2f696d62690e7484e1
#
_entry.id   5ff8d41d40a01c2f696d62690e7484e1
#
_cell.length_a   1.000
_cell.length_b   1.000
_cell.length_c   1.000
_cell.angle_alpha   90.00
_cell.angle_beta   90.00
_cell.angle_gamma   90.00
#
_symmetry.space_group_name_H-M   'P 1'
#
loop_
_entity.id
_entity.type
_entity.pdbx_description
1 polymer ?
#
loop_
_entity_poly.entity_id
_entity_poly.type
_entity_poly.pdbx_seq_one_letter_code
_entity_poly.pdbx_strand_id
1 'polypeptide(L)'
;ATLRLRPFIIGISTPSYLELIREASSRGATAMSTEFMCVEQRSPTLKQWMPTFNELCGFDFMDFYKKFSVSTGYLRLNRKVKEPFMRNMKQLCEELGMRFYVSDAHFKELCCNGSCCGLPASWNYSRGQWCEALQIAKNAPGHIVRWEDVCKDINGLVSQFQWIRATGYNCNSSEKRAKFEGMTMADYMRWLWNNPQAGQSPYKLFEGALAPIGKDENDNLVYKYNGAKF
;
A
#
# COMPACT_ATOMS: atom_id res chain seq x y z
N ALA A 1 -14.44 -12.93 15.49
CA ALA A 1 -14.63 -11.60 14.87
C ALA A 1 -13.29 -10.95 14.58
N THR A 2 -13.27 -9.95 13.66
CA THR A 2 -12.07 -9.16 13.34
C THR A 2 -12.36 -7.69 13.66
N LEU A 3 -11.55 -7.07 14.50
CA LEU A 3 -11.53 -5.64 14.68
C LEU A 3 -11.01 -4.96 13.41
N ARG A 4 -11.77 -4.03 12.83
CA ARG A 4 -11.33 -3.24 11.67
C ARG A 4 -11.07 -1.80 12.12
N LEU A 5 -9.80 -1.47 12.34
CA LEU A 5 -9.35 -0.11 12.64
C LEU A 5 -8.96 0.60 11.35
N ARG A 6 -9.97 1.02 10.59
CA ARG A 6 -9.85 1.61 9.26
C ARG A 6 -10.89 2.70 9.04
N PRO A 7 -10.47 3.90 8.66
CA PRO A 7 -9.08 4.34 8.56
C PRO A 7 -8.46 4.58 9.94
N PHE A 8 -7.16 4.32 10.10
CA PHE A 8 -6.40 4.82 11.24
C PHE A 8 -5.98 6.26 10.96
N ILE A 9 -6.32 7.17 11.86
CA ILE A 9 -6.07 8.61 11.72
C ILE A 9 -5.22 9.07 12.89
N ILE A 10 -4.00 9.54 12.60
CA ILE A 10 -3.10 10.08 13.62
C ILE A 10 -3.73 11.34 14.23
N GLY A 11 -3.70 11.45 15.55
CA GLY A 11 -4.39 12.49 16.32
C GLY A 11 -5.77 12.04 16.81
N ILE A 12 -6.56 11.38 15.96
CA ILE A 12 -7.91 10.91 16.33
C ILE A 12 -7.87 9.49 16.88
N SER A 13 -7.22 8.56 16.16
CA SER A 13 -7.14 7.15 16.57
C SER A 13 -6.06 6.91 17.64
N THR A 14 -5.00 7.71 17.63
CA THR A 14 -3.80 7.49 18.45
C THR A 14 -4.03 7.55 19.96
N PRO A 15 -4.95 8.33 20.52
CA PRO A 15 -5.12 8.38 21.97
C PRO A 15 -5.62 7.06 22.58
N SER A 16 -6.38 6.26 21.85
CA SER A 16 -7.12 5.12 22.43
C SER A 16 -7.02 3.80 21.66
N TYR A 17 -6.23 3.73 20.57
CA TYR A 17 -6.23 2.53 19.73
C TYR A 17 -5.78 1.25 20.44
N LEU A 18 -4.83 1.34 21.38
CA LEU A 18 -4.36 0.17 22.14
C LEU A 18 -5.44 -0.32 23.12
N GLU A 19 -6.17 0.58 23.73
CA GLU A 19 -7.29 0.24 24.59
C GLU A 19 -8.42 -0.42 23.80
N LEU A 20 -8.72 0.13 22.62
CA LEU A 20 -9.71 -0.43 21.71
C LEU A 20 -9.35 -1.85 21.28
N ILE A 21 -8.07 -2.14 21.02
CA ILE A 21 -7.61 -3.50 20.67
C ILE A 21 -7.81 -4.45 21.86
N ARG A 22 -7.45 -4.04 23.07
CA ARG A 22 -7.65 -4.85 24.29
C ARG A 22 -9.13 -5.13 24.53
N GLU A 23 -9.97 -4.12 24.42
CA GLU A 23 -11.42 -4.25 24.59
C GLU A 23 -12.02 -5.19 23.53
N ALA A 24 -11.62 -5.05 22.27
CA ALA A 24 -12.07 -5.96 21.21
C ALA A 24 -11.66 -7.41 21.49
N SER A 25 -10.43 -7.63 21.95
CA SER A 25 -9.94 -8.95 22.34
C SER A 25 -10.76 -9.54 23.50
N SER A 26 -11.00 -8.77 24.53
CA SER A 26 -11.79 -9.22 25.70
C SER A 26 -13.23 -9.62 25.33
N ARG A 27 -13.75 -9.03 24.24
CA ARG A 27 -15.06 -9.37 23.66
C ARG A 27 -15.01 -10.46 22.59
N GLY A 28 -13.89 -11.17 22.47
CA GLY A 28 -13.76 -12.33 21.57
C GLY A 28 -13.33 -12.02 20.14
N ALA A 29 -12.76 -10.86 19.87
CA ALA A 29 -12.11 -10.63 18.60
C ALA A 29 -10.81 -11.46 18.52
N THR A 30 -10.64 -12.22 17.44
CA THR A 30 -9.48 -13.11 17.22
C THR A 30 -8.50 -12.55 16.21
N ALA A 31 -8.80 -11.39 15.66
CA ALA A 31 -7.95 -10.73 14.68
C ALA A 31 -8.19 -9.21 14.64
N MET A 32 -7.21 -8.50 14.12
CA MET A 32 -7.30 -7.08 13.83
C MET A 32 -6.85 -6.80 12.40
N SER A 33 -7.47 -5.82 11.74
CA SER A 33 -6.99 -5.29 10.47
C SER A 33 -6.92 -3.77 10.52
N THR A 34 -5.85 -3.21 9.94
CA THR A 34 -5.62 -1.77 9.95
C THR A 34 -5.22 -1.21 8.58
N GLU A 35 -5.54 0.06 8.37
CA GLU A 35 -5.12 0.85 7.22
C GLU A 35 -5.12 2.32 7.60
N PHE A 36 -4.02 3.03 7.33
CA PHE A 36 -3.98 4.47 7.55
C PHE A 36 -4.85 5.23 6.54
N MET A 37 -5.42 6.33 6.99
CA MET A 37 -6.16 7.21 6.11
C MET A 37 -5.28 7.71 4.97
N CYS A 38 -5.84 7.67 3.76
CA CYS A 38 -5.29 8.35 2.61
C CYS A 38 -6.15 9.58 2.30
N VAL A 39 -5.52 10.64 1.83
CA VAL A 39 -6.16 11.94 1.69
C VAL A 39 -6.13 12.40 0.25
N GLU A 40 -7.29 12.58 -0.35
CA GLU A 40 -7.42 13.20 -1.66
C GLU A 40 -7.50 14.73 -1.50
N GLN A 41 -6.40 15.43 -1.83
CA GLN A 41 -6.28 16.88 -1.60
C GLN A 41 -7.38 17.74 -2.25
N ARG A 42 -7.93 17.26 -3.38
CA ARG A 42 -8.93 18.00 -4.15
C ARG A 42 -10.36 17.67 -3.77
N SER A 43 -10.59 16.77 -2.82
CA SER A 43 -11.93 16.37 -2.40
C SER A 43 -12.66 17.55 -1.75
N PRO A 44 -13.82 18.00 -2.30
CA PRO A 44 -14.65 19.01 -1.68
C PRO A 44 -15.15 18.60 -0.29
N THR A 45 -15.52 17.35 -0.15
CA THR A 45 -15.98 16.76 1.12
C THR A 45 -14.89 16.87 2.19
N LEU A 46 -13.64 16.55 1.84
CA LEU A 46 -12.55 16.68 2.79
C LEU A 46 -12.36 18.13 3.23
N LYS A 47 -12.40 19.09 2.31
CA LYS A 47 -12.27 20.52 2.62
C LYS A 47 -13.34 20.98 3.64
N GLN A 48 -14.55 20.48 3.51
CA GLN A 48 -15.63 20.80 4.43
C GLN A 48 -15.33 20.31 5.86
N TRP A 49 -14.68 19.15 6.01
CA TRP A 49 -14.39 18.53 7.30
C TRP A 49 -13.04 18.94 7.90
N MET A 50 -12.23 19.74 7.19
CA MET A 50 -10.89 20.12 7.67
C MET A 50 -10.89 20.82 9.04
N PRO A 51 -11.80 21.80 9.34
CA PRO A 51 -11.81 22.40 10.67
C PRO A 51 -11.99 21.38 11.78
N THR A 52 -12.92 20.45 11.59
CA THR A 52 -13.19 19.36 12.57
C THR A 52 -11.96 18.42 12.71
N PHE A 53 -11.30 18.08 11.60
CA PHE A 53 -10.08 17.26 11.67
C PHE A 53 -8.95 17.98 12.40
N ASN A 54 -8.75 19.28 12.16
CA ASN A 54 -7.74 20.07 12.85
C ASN A 54 -8.00 20.16 14.35
N GLU A 55 -9.25 20.39 14.73
CA GLU A 55 -9.67 20.42 16.13
C GLU A 55 -9.42 19.06 16.81
N LEU A 56 -9.90 17.98 16.23
CA LEU A 56 -9.77 16.63 16.79
C LEU A 56 -8.33 16.13 16.85
N CYS A 57 -7.51 16.49 15.87
CA CYS A 57 -6.10 16.10 15.83
C CYS A 57 -5.21 16.98 16.71
N GLY A 58 -5.60 18.23 16.97
CA GLY A 58 -4.80 19.22 17.69
C GLY A 58 -3.64 19.79 16.84
N PHE A 59 -3.68 19.62 15.51
CA PHE A 59 -2.69 20.16 14.56
C PHE A 59 -3.33 20.35 13.19
N ASP A 60 -2.65 21.08 12.27
CA ASP A 60 -3.09 21.18 10.89
C ASP A 60 -2.94 19.84 10.17
N PHE A 61 -4.07 19.17 9.98
CA PHE A 61 -4.14 17.84 9.40
C PHE A 61 -3.61 17.79 7.97
N MET A 62 -3.97 18.79 7.15
CA MET A 62 -3.55 18.81 5.75
C MET A 62 -2.05 19.08 5.61
N ASP A 63 -1.50 20.00 6.39
CA ASP A 63 -0.08 20.29 6.38
C ASP A 63 0.75 19.11 6.91
N PHE A 64 0.25 18.41 7.92
CA PHE A 64 0.85 17.16 8.37
C PHE A 64 0.93 16.13 7.25
N TYR A 65 -0.18 15.90 6.54
CA TYR A 65 -0.20 14.95 5.42
C TYR A 65 0.71 15.39 4.27
N LYS A 66 0.74 16.67 3.90
CA LYS A 66 1.64 17.19 2.87
C LYS A 66 3.11 16.99 3.25
N LYS A 67 3.47 17.28 4.50
CA LYS A 67 4.83 17.16 5.01
C LYS A 67 5.35 15.72 5.03
N PHE A 68 4.49 14.77 5.37
CA PHE A 68 4.88 13.37 5.60
C PHE A 68 4.37 12.39 4.54
N SER A 69 3.80 12.89 3.44
CA SER A 69 3.32 12.04 2.36
C SER A 69 4.42 11.75 1.33
N VAL A 70 4.28 10.58 0.70
CA VAL A 70 5.18 10.12 -0.37
C VAL A 70 4.65 10.42 -1.77
N SER A 71 3.43 10.92 -1.87
CA SER A 71 2.76 11.19 -3.14
C SER A 71 2.11 12.56 -3.15
N THR A 72 1.98 13.13 -4.35
CA THR A 72 1.24 14.36 -4.59
C THR A 72 -0.16 14.04 -5.09
N GLY A 73 -1.17 14.79 -4.66
CA GLY A 73 -2.56 14.59 -5.07
C GLY A 73 -3.34 13.65 -4.15
N TYR A 74 -3.02 12.36 -4.15
CA TYR A 74 -3.55 11.38 -3.21
C TYR A 74 -2.49 11.09 -2.15
N LEU A 75 -2.58 11.80 -1.02
CA LEU A 75 -1.56 11.78 0.02
C LEU A 75 -1.64 10.48 0.85
N ARG A 76 -0.52 9.82 0.96
CA ARG A 76 -0.32 8.65 1.84
C ARG A 76 0.89 8.92 2.72
N LEU A 77 0.71 8.74 4.02
CA LEU A 77 1.82 8.89 4.97
C LEU A 77 2.94 7.90 4.66
N ASN A 78 4.16 8.35 4.79
CA ASN A 78 5.35 7.53 4.59
C ASN A 78 5.50 6.44 5.66
N ARG A 79 6.38 5.48 5.42
CA ARG A 79 6.62 4.36 6.33
C ARG A 79 7.09 4.83 7.71
N LYS A 80 8.02 5.78 7.76
CA LYS A 80 8.62 6.26 9.01
C LYS A 80 7.57 6.74 10.02
N VAL A 81 6.55 7.45 9.53
CA VAL A 81 5.45 7.95 10.38
C VAL A 81 4.54 6.82 10.84
N LYS A 82 4.27 5.82 9.99
CA LYS A 82 3.35 4.72 10.27
C LYS A 82 3.97 3.62 11.13
N GLU A 83 5.26 3.37 10.99
CA GLU A 83 5.94 2.19 11.52
C GLU A 83 5.80 2.02 13.05
N PRO A 84 5.94 3.05 13.89
CA PRO A 84 5.76 2.89 15.33
C PRO A 84 4.38 2.34 15.70
N PHE A 85 3.34 2.86 15.06
CA PHE A 85 1.96 2.41 15.32
C PHE A 85 1.74 0.97 14.83
N MET A 86 2.24 0.64 13.63
CA MET A 86 2.11 -0.71 13.08
C MET A 86 2.80 -1.76 13.96
N ARG A 87 3.99 -1.46 14.48
CA ARG A 87 4.73 -2.35 15.38
C ARG A 87 4.01 -2.51 16.72
N ASN A 88 3.54 -1.42 17.31
CA ASN A 88 2.80 -1.47 18.57
C ASN A 88 1.50 -2.29 18.43
N MET A 89 0.75 -2.08 17.33
CA MET A 89 -0.45 -2.89 17.06
C MET A 89 -0.12 -4.37 16.89
N LYS A 90 0.94 -4.68 16.14
CA LYS A 90 1.39 -6.06 15.92
C LYS A 90 1.79 -6.72 17.22
N GLN A 91 2.62 -6.06 18.02
CA GLN A 91 3.06 -6.56 19.32
C GLN A 91 1.87 -6.83 20.24
N LEU A 92 0.97 -5.87 20.38
CA LEU A 92 -0.21 -6.05 21.23
C LEU A 92 -1.11 -7.19 20.73
N CYS A 93 -1.28 -7.34 19.43
CA CYS A 93 -2.02 -8.48 18.88
C CYS A 93 -1.35 -9.82 19.25
N GLU A 94 -0.02 -9.90 19.22
CA GLU A 94 0.72 -11.10 19.64
C GLU A 94 0.52 -11.42 21.11
N GLU A 95 0.63 -10.40 21.97
CA GLU A 95 0.39 -10.52 23.42
C GLU A 95 -1.02 -11.03 23.74
N LEU A 96 -2.01 -10.63 22.93
CA LEU A 96 -3.41 -11.02 23.09
C LEU A 96 -3.81 -12.28 22.30
N GLY A 97 -2.88 -12.93 21.61
CA GLY A 97 -3.18 -14.11 20.78
C GLY A 97 -4.02 -13.78 19.54
N MET A 98 -4.08 -12.52 19.12
CA MET A 98 -4.82 -12.06 17.95
C MET A 98 -3.95 -12.10 16.68
N ARG A 99 -4.58 -12.39 15.54
CA ARG A 99 -3.94 -12.27 14.22
C ARG A 99 -3.93 -10.81 13.79
N PHE A 100 -2.81 -10.37 13.22
CA PHE A 100 -2.65 -9.01 12.72
C PHE A 100 -2.65 -8.98 11.19
N TYR A 101 -3.46 -8.09 10.61
CA TYR A 101 -3.58 -7.90 9.18
C TYR A 101 -3.37 -6.44 8.80
N VAL A 102 -2.68 -6.20 7.69
CA VAL A 102 -2.40 -4.85 7.21
C VAL A 102 -2.48 -4.79 5.69
N SER A 103 -3.10 -3.72 5.16
CA SER A 103 -3.21 -3.50 3.71
C SER A 103 -1.95 -2.92 3.11
N ASP A 104 -1.18 -2.19 3.89
CA ASP A 104 0.00 -1.48 3.42
C ASP A 104 1.12 -2.45 3.02
N ALA A 105 1.56 -2.34 1.77
CA ALA A 105 2.59 -3.21 1.21
C ALA A 105 3.92 -3.15 1.96
N HIS A 106 4.26 -2.00 2.54
CA HIS A 106 5.48 -1.83 3.32
C HIS A 106 5.52 -2.65 4.61
N PHE A 107 4.36 -3.06 5.12
CA PHE A 107 4.22 -3.80 6.37
C PHE A 107 3.70 -5.23 6.18
N LYS A 108 3.80 -5.77 4.96
CA LYS A 108 3.37 -7.14 4.68
C LYS A 108 4.10 -8.19 5.50
N GLU A 109 5.34 -7.92 5.89
CA GLU A 109 6.11 -8.75 6.80
C GLU A 109 5.49 -8.88 8.20
N LEU A 110 4.68 -7.89 8.61
CA LEU A 110 3.97 -7.91 9.89
C LEU A 110 2.61 -8.65 9.78
N CYS A 111 2.15 -8.90 8.57
CA CYS A 111 0.80 -9.41 8.30
C CYS A 111 0.76 -10.94 8.39
N CYS A 112 -0.17 -11.48 9.15
CA CYS A 112 -0.46 -12.90 9.16
C CYS A 112 -1.02 -13.35 7.81
N ASN A 113 -0.44 -14.37 7.19
CA ASN A 113 -0.88 -14.98 5.92
C ASN A 113 -0.90 -14.06 4.69
N GLY A 114 -0.24 -12.91 4.72
CA GLY A 114 -0.17 -11.98 3.59
C GLY A 114 -1.48 -11.33 3.15
N SER A 115 -2.60 -11.66 3.78
CA SER A 115 -3.92 -11.10 3.49
C SER A 115 -4.17 -9.82 4.26
N CYS A 116 -4.71 -8.79 3.59
CA CYS A 116 -5.09 -7.55 4.25
C CYS A 116 -6.41 -7.65 5.05
N CYS A 117 -7.19 -8.68 4.82
CA CYS A 117 -8.54 -8.85 5.36
C CYS A 117 -8.72 -10.17 6.12
N GLY A 118 -7.66 -10.95 6.31
CA GLY A 118 -7.72 -12.24 6.98
C GLY A 118 -8.29 -13.38 6.14
N LEU A 119 -8.38 -13.20 4.82
CA LEU A 119 -8.81 -14.27 3.92
C LEU A 119 -7.75 -15.37 3.84
N PRO A 120 -8.16 -16.64 3.69
CA PRO A 120 -7.24 -17.75 3.54
C PRO A 120 -6.30 -17.56 2.34
N ALA A 121 -5.03 -17.90 2.50
CA ALA A 121 -4.04 -17.82 1.41
C ALA A 121 -4.43 -18.70 0.20
N SER A 122 -5.19 -19.77 0.43
CA SER A 122 -5.71 -20.67 -0.61
C SER A 122 -6.73 -20.04 -1.55
N TRP A 123 -7.26 -18.86 -1.23
CA TRP A 123 -8.28 -18.20 -2.05
C TRP A 123 -7.71 -17.41 -3.22
N ASN A 124 -6.46 -17.52 -3.52
CA ASN A 124 -5.78 -16.99 -4.71
C ASN A 124 -6.29 -15.61 -5.20
N TYR A 125 -6.42 -14.64 -4.28
CA TYR A 125 -6.82 -13.27 -4.61
C TYR A 125 -5.59 -12.36 -4.75
N SER A 126 -5.74 -11.26 -5.48
CA SER A 126 -4.68 -10.29 -5.71
C SER A 126 -4.12 -9.71 -4.40
N ARG A 127 -2.81 -9.77 -4.26
CA ARG A 127 -2.06 -9.22 -3.12
C ARG A 127 -1.71 -7.73 -3.28
N GLY A 128 -2.28 -7.06 -4.27
CA GLY A 128 -1.92 -5.69 -4.63
C GLY A 128 -0.75 -5.61 -5.60
N GLN A 129 -0.67 -4.49 -6.28
CA GLN A 129 0.25 -4.22 -7.34
C GLN A 129 1.69 -4.50 -6.98
N TRP A 130 2.60 -4.87 -7.09
CA TRP A 130 4.01 -4.98 -6.74
C TRP A 130 4.34 -5.62 -5.40
N CYS A 131 3.36 -6.03 -4.59
CA CYS A 131 3.67 -6.73 -3.32
C CYS A 131 4.49 -8.00 -3.56
N GLU A 132 4.20 -8.72 -4.64
CA GLU A 132 4.96 -9.90 -5.04
C GLU A 132 6.40 -9.54 -5.43
N ALA A 133 6.60 -8.51 -6.24
CA ALA A 133 7.92 -8.04 -6.61
C ALA A 133 8.76 -7.68 -5.37
N LEU A 134 8.15 -7.02 -4.39
CA LEU A 134 8.83 -6.68 -3.14
C LEU A 134 9.22 -7.93 -2.35
N GLN A 135 8.34 -8.94 -2.26
CA GLN A 135 8.64 -10.19 -1.54
C GLN A 135 9.70 -11.02 -2.26
N ILE A 136 9.63 -11.12 -3.59
CA ILE A 136 10.67 -11.78 -4.40
C ILE A 136 12.02 -11.10 -4.14
N ALA A 137 12.08 -9.78 -4.25
CA ALA A 137 13.33 -9.05 -4.03
C ALA A 137 13.89 -9.20 -2.61
N LYS A 138 13.02 -9.23 -1.58
CA LYS A 138 13.46 -9.46 -0.18
C LYS A 138 14.12 -10.83 0.00
N ASN A 139 13.63 -11.84 -0.68
CA ASN A 139 14.03 -13.24 -0.50
C ASN A 139 15.07 -13.71 -1.53
N ALA A 140 15.26 -12.99 -2.63
CA ALA A 140 16.18 -13.38 -3.69
C ALA A 140 17.65 -13.13 -3.30
N PRO A 141 18.59 -13.95 -3.81
CA PRO A 141 20.02 -13.67 -3.72
C PRO A 141 20.33 -12.26 -4.24
N GLY A 142 21.13 -11.51 -3.50
CA GLY A 142 21.49 -10.11 -3.85
C GLY A 142 20.31 -9.13 -3.79
N HIS A 143 19.14 -9.58 -3.30
CA HIS A 143 17.93 -8.77 -3.20
C HIS A 143 17.43 -8.18 -4.52
N ILE A 144 17.60 -8.92 -5.60
CA ILE A 144 17.29 -8.50 -6.97
C ILE A 144 15.96 -9.12 -7.42
N VAL A 145 15.17 -8.34 -8.19
CA VAL A 145 13.96 -8.81 -8.88
C VAL A 145 13.94 -8.27 -10.30
N ARG A 146 13.58 -9.15 -11.24
CA ARG A 146 13.43 -8.85 -12.67
C ARG A 146 11.97 -8.88 -13.09
N TRP A 147 11.69 -8.30 -14.26
CA TRP A 147 10.34 -8.36 -14.83
C TRP A 147 9.82 -9.79 -14.97
N GLU A 148 10.67 -10.72 -15.41
CA GLU A 148 10.31 -12.14 -15.60
C GLU A 148 9.88 -12.84 -14.32
N ASP A 149 10.46 -12.45 -13.19
CA ASP A 149 10.10 -13.02 -11.89
C ASP A 149 8.67 -12.68 -11.49
N VAL A 150 8.19 -11.51 -11.92
CA VAL A 150 6.88 -10.95 -11.58
C VAL A 150 5.81 -11.32 -12.61
N CYS A 151 6.18 -11.42 -13.91
CA CYS A 151 5.20 -11.61 -14.97
C CYS A 151 4.53 -12.99 -14.98
N LYS A 152 5.10 -13.98 -14.28
CA LYS A 152 4.47 -15.30 -14.11
C LYS A 152 3.12 -15.22 -13.43
N ASP A 153 2.95 -14.30 -12.50
CA ASP A 153 1.68 -14.07 -11.78
C ASP A 153 0.83 -12.93 -12.37
N ILE A 154 1.40 -12.11 -13.25
CA ILE A 154 0.66 -11.01 -13.89
C ILE A 154 -0.53 -11.51 -14.70
N ASN A 155 -0.48 -12.69 -15.27
CA ASN A 155 -1.62 -13.26 -15.99
C ASN A 155 -2.84 -13.50 -15.09
N GLY A 156 -2.64 -13.86 -13.84
CA GLY A 156 -3.71 -13.94 -12.84
C GLY A 156 -4.24 -12.56 -12.44
N LEU A 157 -3.35 -11.58 -12.26
CA LEU A 157 -3.71 -10.17 -12.01
C LEU A 157 -4.45 -9.54 -13.19
N VAL A 158 -3.98 -9.78 -14.41
CA VAL A 158 -4.58 -9.27 -15.66
C VAL A 158 -6.00 -9.75 -15.85
N SER A 159 -6.32 -11.00 -15.52
CA SER A 159 -7.67 -11.55 -15.69
C SER A 159 -8.67 -10.92 -14.73
N GLN A 160 -8.26 -10.56 -13.52
CA GLN A 160 -9.12 -9.95 -12.51
C GLN A 160 -9.42 -8.46 -12.79
N PHE A 161 -8.57 -7.79 -13.56
CA PHE A 161 -8.68 -6.36 -13.85
C PHE A 161 -9.01 -6.07 -15.33
N GLN A 162 -9.66 -6.98 -16.04
CA GLN A 162 -10.04 -6.77 -17.45
C GLN A 162 -10.85 -5.50 -17.70
N TRP A 163 -11.65 -5.07 -16.73
CA TRP A 163 -12.41 -3.83 -16.79
C TRP A 163 -11.52 -2.57 -16.90
N ILE A 164 -10.29 -2.63 -16.40
CA ILE A 164 -9.33 -1.53 -16.52
C ILE A 164 -8.90 -1.30 -17.97
N ARG A 165 -8.91 -2.35 -18.79
CA ARG A 165 -8.55 -2.28 -20.23
C ARG A 165 -9.47 -1.37 -21.01
N ALA A 166 -10.77 -1.43 -20.71
CA ALA A 166 -11.79 -0.69 -21.45
C ALA A 166 -11.92 0.78 -21.04
N THR A 167 -11.51 1.13 -19.82
CA THR A 167 -11.83 2.45 -19.24
C THR A 167 -10.64 3.39 -19.19
N GLY A 168 -9.43 2.96 -19.55
CA GLY A 168 -8.23 3.77 -19.36
C GLY A 168 -8.11 4.19 -17.89
N TYR A 169 -8.15 3.23 -17.01
CA TYR A 169 -8.23 3.37 -15.58
C TYR A 169 -7.36 4.50 -15.01
N ASN A 170 -7.93 5.32 -14.16
CA ASN A 170 -7.34 6.52 -13.55
C ASN A 170 -6.92 7.64 -14.53
N CYS A 171 -7.35 7.59 -15.76
CA CYS A 171 -7.07 8.64 -16.70
C CYS A 171 -8.21 9.66 -16.70
N ASN A 172 -8.12 10.65 -15.85
CA ASN A 172 -9.06 11.77 -15.80
C ASN A 172 -8.83 12.80 -16.92
N SER A 173 -7.74 12.65 -17.71
CA SER A 173 -7.43 13.52 -18.84
C SER A 173 -7.47 12.77 -20.16
N SER A 174 -7.92 13.45 -21.23
CA SER A 174 -7.92 12.90 -22.59
C SER A 174 -6.53 12.49 -23.07
N GLU A 175 -5.50 13.25 -22.71
CA GLU A 175 -4.09 12.93 -23.06
C GLU A 175 -3.62 11.61 -22.43
N LYS A 176 -3.97 11.37 -21.16
CA LYS A 176 -3.62 10.12 -20.50
C LYS A 176 -4.38 8.93 -21.10
N ARG A 177 -5.66 9.12 -21.48
CA ARG A 177 -6.44 8.08 -22.15
C ARG A 177 -5.81 7.71 -23.49
N ALA A 178 -5.47 8.70 -24.31
CA ALA A 178 -4.82 8.48 -25.59
C ALA A 178 -3.50 7.72 -25.44
N LYS A 179 -2.69 8.05 -24.43
CA LYS A 179 -1.42 7.38 -24.16
C LYS A 179 -1.54 5.89 -23.84
N PHE A 180 -2.64 5.49 -23.19
CA PHE A 180 -2.87 4.11 -22.73
C PHE A 180 -3.97 3.39 -23.53
N GLU A 181 -4.48 4.04 -24.56
CA GLU A 181 -5.50 3.44 -25.45
C GLU A 181 -4.95 2.18 -26.11
N GLY A 182 -5.71 1.12 -26.06
CA GLY A 182 -5.30 -0.17 -26.64
C GLY A 182 -4.30 -0.99 -25.81
N MET A 183 -3.72 -0.43 -24.73
CA MET A 183 -2.85 -1.21 -23.85
C MET A 183 -3.61 -2.29 -23.09
N THR A 184 -3.02 -3.47 -23.03
CA THR A 184 -3.47 -4.49 -22.07
C THR A 184 -3.01 -4.11 -20.65
N MET A 185 -3.58 -4.75 -19.63
CA MET A 185 -3.10 -4.55 -18.27
C MET A 185 -1.63 -5.00 -18.12
N ALA A 186 -1.22 -6.06 -18.82
CA ALA A 186 0.17 -6.52 -18.82
C ALA A 186 1.12 -5.46 -19.40
N ASP A 187 0.72 -4.82 -20.51
CA ASP A 187 1.49 -3.75 -21.13
C ASP A 187 1.59 -2.53 -20.20
N TYR A 188 0.48 -2.17 -19.56
CA TYR A 188 0.44 -1.09 -18.59
C TYR A 188 1.33 -1.39 -17.37
N MET A 189 1.28 -2.59 -16.83
CA MET A 189 2.15 -3.01 -15.72
C MET A 189 3.62 -3.00 -16.13
N ARG A 190 3.94 -3.50 -17.32
CA ARG A 190 5.31 -3.43 -17.87
C ARG A 190 5.76 -1.99 -18.09
N TRP A 191 4.86 -1.12 -18.55
CA TRP A 191 5.14 0.31 -18.64
C TRP A 191 5.42 0.93 -17.27
N LEU A 192 4.60 0.65 -16.24
CA LEU A 192 4.85 1.11 -14.87
C LEU A 192 6.18 0.59 -14.31
N TRP A 193 6.52 -0.68 -14.60
CA TRP A 193 7.80 -1.27 -14.23
C TRP A 193 8.97 -0.48 -14.80
N ASN A 194 8.90 -0.12 -16.07
CA ASN A 194 9.96 0.56 -16.80
C ASN A 194 9.95 2.10 -16.66
N ASN A 195 9.00 2.65 -15.88
CA ASN A 195 8.89 4.09 -15.64
C ASN A 195 8.92 4.39 -14.13
N PRO A 196 10.11 4.40 -13.50
CA PRO A 196 10.22 4.50 -12.04
C PRO A 196 9.69 5.82 -11.49
N GLN A 197 9.52 6.85 -12.31
CA GLN A 197 8.94 8.14 -11.90
C GLN A 197 7.40 8.16 -11.99
N ALA A 198 6.77 7.16 -12.58
CA ALA A 198 5.31 7.04 -12.60
C ALA A 198 4.78 6.81 -11.17
N GLY A 199 3.68 7.47 -10.82
CA GLY A 199 3.17 7.48 -9.43
C GLY A 199 2.81 6.12 -8.84
N GLN A 200 2.55 5.11 -9.69
CA GLN A 200 2.24 3.74 -9.28
C GLN A 200 3.35 2.73 -9.66
N SER A 201 4.53 3.22 -10.01
CA SER A 201 5.69 2.35 -10.26
C SER A 201 6.14 1.65 -8.97
N PRO A 202 6.86 0.53 -9.05
CA PRO A 202 7.44 -0.11 -7.87
C PRO A 202 8.31 0.84 -7.05
N TYR A 203 9.11 1.67 -7.70
CA TYR A 203 9.97 2.65 -7.05
C TYR A 203 9.19 3.67 -6.22
N LYS A 204 8.14 4.27 -6.80
CA LYS A 204 7.33 5.29 -6.10
C LYS A 204 6.44 4.67 -5.03
N LEU A 205 5.83 3.52 -5.32
CA LEU A 205 4.93 2.86 -4.39
C LEU A 205 5.64 2.43 -3.10
N PHE A 206 6.89 1.98 -3.21
CA PHE A 206 7.70 1.54 -2.08
C PHE A 206 8.74 2.59 -1.62
N GLU A 207 8.53 3.85 -1.96
CA GLU A 207 9.34 4.97 -1.44
C GLU A 207 10.85 4.79 -1.70
N GLY A 208 11.19 4.17 -2.83
CA GLY A 208 12.58 3.86 -3.20
C GLY A 208 13.17 2.61 -2.54
N ALA A 209 12.40 1.89 -1.72
CA ALA A 209 12.86 0.61 -1.16
C ALA A 209 13.15 -0.43 -2.26
N LEU A 210 12.38 -0.41 -3.36
CA LEU A 210 12.75 -1.05 -4.61
C LEU A 210 13.32 0.02 -5.55
N ALA A 211 14.62 0.01 -5.77
CA ALA A 211 15.30 0.97 -6.64
C ALA A 211 15.82 0.30 -7.92
N PRO A 212 15.66 0.95 -9.09
CA PRO A 212 16.23 0.43 -10.33
C PRO A 212 17.76 0.48 -10.28
N ILE A 213 18.42 -0.59 -10.71
CA ILE A 213 19.88 -0.73 -10.73
C ILE A 213 20.46 -0.91 -12.13
N GLY A 214 19.62 -1.09 -13.15
CA GLY A 214 20.01 -1.33 -14.53
C GLY A 214 18.86 -1.91 -15.33
N LYS A 215 19.19 -2.51 -16.48
CA LYS A 215 18.26 -3.19 -17.37
C LYS A 215 18.72 -4.61 -17.66
N ASP A 216 17.78 -5.50 -17.96
CA ASP A 216 18.03 -6.85 -18.45
C ASP A 216 18.18 -6.87 -19.98
N GLU A 217 18.41 -8.05 -20.55
CA GLU A 217 18.56 -8.28 -21.99
C GLU A 217 17.30 -7.95 -22.79
N ASN A 218 16.14 -7.86 -22.15
CA ASN A 218 14.85 -7.49 -22.75
C ASN A 218 14.50 -6.01 -22.54
N ASP A 219 15.49 -5.18 -22.17
CA ASP A 219 15.37 -3.74 -21.90
C ASP A 219 14.41 -3.40 -20.73
N ASN A 220 14.07 -4.36 -19.88
CA ASN A 220 13.29 -4.10 -18.68
C ASN A 220 14.18 -3.68 -17.51
N LEU A 221 13.70 -2.77 -16.68
CA LEU A 221 14.41 -2.39 -15.46
C LEU A 221 14.56 -3.58 -14.52
N VAL A 222 15.74 -3.67 -13.94
CA VAL A 222 16.05 -4.58 -12.84
C VAL A 222 16.03 -3.79 -11.55
N TYR A 223 15.29 -4.29 -10.56
CA TYR A 223 15.16 -3.63 -9.27
C TYR A 223 15.95 -4.37 -8.20
N LYS A 224 16.46 -3.60 -7.23
CA LYS A 224 17.08 -4.11 -6.02
C LYS A 224 16.33 -3.59 -4.81
N TYR A 225 16.11 -4.48 -3.84
CA TYR A 225 15.62 -4.09 -2.53
C TYR A 225 16.78 -3.58 -1.66
N ASN A 226 16.73 -2.31 -1.29
CA ASN A 226 17.75 -1.64 -0.49
C ASN A 226 17.33 -1.43 0.97
N GLY A 227 16.29 -2.13 1.42
CA GLY A 227 15.65 -1.79 2.67
C GLY A 227 14.75 -0.56 2.53
N ALA A 228 14.00 -0.26 3.57
CA ALA A 228 13.24 0.99 3.61
C ALA A 228 14.24 2.13 3.86
N LYS A 229 14.33 3.05 2.93
CA LYS A 229 15.08 4.30 3.16
C LYS A 229 14.20 5.23 3.98
N PHE A 230 14.71 5.67 5.10
CA PHE A 230 14.05 6.63 6.00
C PHE A 230 14.95 7.85 6.20
#